data_bd03fc0340b386808ec7dede33edafa7
#
_entry.id   bd03fc0340b386808ec7dede33edafa7
#
_cell.length_a   1.000
_cell.length_b   1.000
_cell.length_c   1.000
_cell.angle_alpha   90.00
_cell.angle_beta   90.00
_cell.angle_gamma   90.00
#
_symmetry.space_group_name_H-M   'P 1'
#
loop_
_entity.id
_entity.type
_entity.pdbx_description
1 polymer ?
#
loop_
_entity_poly.entity_id
_entity_poly.type
_entity_poly.pdbx_seq_one_letter_code
_entity_poly.pdbx_strand_id
1 'polypeptide(L)'
;MPIDDKKMNSVQAIDRALLVLETIAKESSLSINDLHILLGLNKASLSRITATLHNKGYLNREEKTGNYSLSLRTFEIGVRAVRNLDYINLIKGSLANLSSELSVIAQYSIEDHHELLCLESFDHKNTGFSLYTRVGQRSPLYATSTGH
;
A
#
# COMPACT_ATOMS: atom_id res chain seq x y z
N MET A 1 -23.91 -18.76 14.63
CA MET A 1 -23.12 -18.52 13.42
C MET A 1 -23.70 -17.29 12.72
N PRO A 2 -23.10 -16.12 12.81
CA PRO A 2 -23.58 -14.97 12.04
C PRO A 2 -23.07 -15.13 10.60
N ILE A 3 -23.99 -15.16 9.68
CA ILE A 3 -23.78 -15.19 8.24
C ILE A 3 -23.11 -13.87 7.85
N ASP A 4 -22.02 -13.97 7.15
CA ASP A 4 -21.17 -12.86 6.68
C ASP A 4 -21.96 -11.92 5.75
N ASP A 5 -22.60 -10.91 6.33
CA ASP A 5 -23.39 -9.86 5.64
C ASP A 5 -22.54 -8.94 4.73
N LYS A 6 -21.21 -9.10 4.75
CA LYS A 6 -20.28 -8.30 3.94
C LYS A 6 -20.30 -8.60 2.45
N LYS A 7 -20.87 -9.74 2.02
CA LYS A 7 -20.88 -10.15 0.61
C LYS A 7 -22.09 -9.64 -0.19
N MET A 8 -23.13 -9.14 0.46
CA MET A 8 -24.40 -8.83 -0.24
C MET A 8 -24.49 -7.42 -0.83
N ASN A 9 -23.54 -6.51 -0.54
CA ASN A 9 -23.61 -5.11 -1.04
C ASN A 9 -22.34 -4.64 -1.78
N SER A 10 -21.46 -5.55 -2.22
CA SER A 10 -20.25 -5.16 -2.91
C SER A 10 -20.49 -5.02 -4.42
N VAL A 11 -19.98 -3.93 -5.00
CA VAL A 11 -20.03 -3.72 -6.45
C VAL A 11 -18.82 -4.44 -7.06
N GLN A 12 -19.06 -5.61 -7.65
CA GLN A 12 -18.03 -6.50 -8.20
C GLN A 12 -16.99 -5.79 -9.10
N ALA A 13 -17.42 -4.78 -9.86
CA ALA A 13 -16.49 -4.03 -10.72
C ALA A 13 -15.50 -3.19 -9.90
N ILE A 14 -15.94 -2.64 -8.77
CA ILE A 14 -15.09 -1.87 -7.85
C ILE A 14 -14.12 -2.81 -7.14
N ASP A 15 -14.60 -3.93 -6.61
CA ASP A 15 -13.73 -4.92 -5.94
C ASP A 15 -12.62 -5.39 -6.87
N ARG A 16 -12.95 -5.72 -8.12
CA ARG A 16 -11.96 -6.13 -9.13
C ARG A 16 -10.97 -5.02 -9.47
N ALA A 17 -11.41 -3.77 -9.52
CA ALA A 17 -10.53 -2.64 -9.80
C ALA A 17 -9.54 -2.39 -8.66
N LEU A 18 -10.00 -2.47 -7.41
CA LEU A 18 -9.14 -2.37 -6.23
C LEU A 18 -8.13 -3.53 -6.19
N LEU A 19 -8.59 -4.76 -6.42
CA LEU A 19 -7.72 -5.94 -6.47
C LEU A 19 -6.62 -5.82 -7.54
N VAL A 20 -6.94 -5.25 -8.72
CA VAL A 20 -5.94 -4.98 -9.77
C VAL A 20 -4.91 -3.96 -9.30
N LEU A 21 -5.33 -2.86 -8.65
CA LEU A 21 -4.41 -1.84 -8.11
C LEU A 21 -3.48 -2.44 -7.05
N GLU A 22 -4.02 -3.20 -6.10
CA GLU A 22 -3.25 -3.84 -5.03
C GLU A 22 -2.25 -4.87 -5.56
N THR A 23 -2.63 -5.62 -6.60
CA THR A 23 -1.74 -6.61 -7.22
C THR A 23 -0.59 -5.93 -7.96
N ILE A 24 -0.86 -4.88 -8.73
CA ILE A 24 0.18 -4.11 -9.42
C ILE A 24 1.11 -3.42 -8.39
N ALA A 25 0.58 -2.97 -7.24
CA ALA A 25 1.39 -2.36 -6.18
C ALA A 25 2.45 -3.31 -5.63
N LYS A 26 2.15 -4.62 -5.53
CA LYS A 26 3.08 -5.64 -5.01
C LYS A 26 4.19 -5.98 -6.00
N GLU A 27 3.86 -6.03 -7.28
CA GLU A 27 4.75 -6.53 -8.35
C GLU A 27 5.43 -5.42 -9.15
N SER A 28 5.14 -4.15 -8.82
CA SER A 28 5.65 -2.93 -9.47
C SER A 28 5.13 -2.70 -10.89
N SER A 29 5.07 -3.71 -11.75
CA SER A 29 4.61 -3.59 -13.15
C SER A 29 4.13 -4.93 -13.67
N LEU A 30 2.93 -4.99 -14.27
CA LEU A 30 2.31 -6.22 -14.76
C LEU A 30 1.62 -6.01 -16.11
N SER A 31 1.68 -7.05 -16.96
CA SER A 31 0.86 -7.14 -18.18
C SER A 31 -0.57 -7.62 -17.86
N ILE A 32 -1.49 -7.48 -18.83
CA ILE A 32 -2.84 -8.08 -18.72
C ILE A 32 -2.76 -9.60 -18.58
N ASN A 33 -1.74 -10.23 -19.19
CA ASN A 33 -1.55 -11.67 -19.08
C ASN A 33 -1.13 -12.10 -17.67
N ASP A 34 -0.21 -11.36 -17.05
CA ASP A 34 0.22 -11.61 -15.67
C ASP A 34 -0.93 -11.42 -14.69
N LEU A 35 -1.70 -10.35 -14.86
CA LEU A 35 -2.91 -10.10 -14.06
C LEU A 35 -3.95 -11.23 -14.25
N HIS A 36 -4.09 -11.78 -15.45
CA HIS A 36 -4.97 -12.93 -15.71
C HIS A 36 -4.52 -14.17 -14.94
N ILE A 37 -3.23 -14.45 -14.96
CA ILE A 37 -2.65 -15.60 -14.25
C ILE A 37 -2.80 -15.44 -12.74
N LEU A 38 -2.47 -14.27 -12.21
CA LEU A 38 -2.47 -14.01 -10.76
C LEU A 38 -3.89 -13.93 -10.17
N LEU A 39 -4.84 -13.33 -10.90
CA LEU A 39 -6.18 -13.04 -10.38
C LEU A 39 -7.27 -14.00 -10.87
N GLY A 40 -7.00 -14.83 -11.87
CA GLY A 40 -8.00 -15.72 -12.47
C GLY A 40 -9.14 -14.98 -13.20
N LEU A 41 -9.05 -13.67 -13.39
CA LEU A 41 -10.05 -12.87 -14.09
C LEU A 41 -9.85 -12.96 -15.60
N ASN A 42 -10.95 -12.94 -16.39
CA ASN A 42 -10.82 -12.98 -17.84
C ASN A 42 -10.14 -11.71 -18.41
N LYS A 43 -9.38 -11.87 -19.49
CA LYS A 43 -8.57 -10.81 -20.11
C LYS A 43 -9.41 -9.62 -20.59
N ALA A 44 -10.62 -9.85 -21.08
CA ALA A 44 -11.52 -8.78 -21.53
C ALA A 44 -11.95 -7.88 -20.37
N SER A 45 -12.28 -8.47 -19.21
CA SER A 45 -12.60 -7.72 -17.99
C SER A 45 -11.38 -6.93 -17.50
N LEU A 46 -10.21 -7.56 -17.43
CA LEU A 46 -8.97 -6.92 -17.02
C LEU A 46 -8.61 -5.75 -17.94
N SER A 47 -8.73 -5.93 -19.27
CA SER A 47 -8.49 -4.86 -20.23
C SER A 47 -9.39 -3.64 -20.01
N ARG A 48 -10.68 -3.85 -19.72
CA ARG A 48 -11.61 -2.76 -19.42
C ARG A 48 -11.28 -2.07 -18.10
N ILE A 49 -10.94 -2.82 -17.06
CA ILE A 49 -10.56 -2.29 -15.76
C ILE A 49 -9.27 -1.47 -15.87
N THR A 50 -8.20 -2.04 -16.44
CA THR A 50 -6.92 -1.34 -16.60
C THR A 50 -7.02 -0.10 -17.47
N ALA A 51 -7.80 -0.15 -18.56
CA ALA A 51 -8.06 1.01 -19.39
C ALA A 51 -8.81 2.11 -18.61
N THR A 52 -9.80 1.75 -17.80
CA THR A 52 -10.53 2.70 -16.96
C THR A 52 -9.60 3.35 -15.93
N LEU A 53 -8.81 2.54 -15.23
CA LEU A 53 -7.85 3.03 -14.24
C LEU A 53 -6.77 3.92 -14.86
N HIS A 54 -6.28 3.56 -16.04
CA HIS A 54 -5.33 4.38 -16.81
C HIS A 54 -5.96 5.71 -17.23
N ASN A 55 -7.15 5.71 -17.82
CA ASN A 55 -7.85 6.93 -18.23
C ASN A 55 -8.20 7.85 -17.04
N LYS A 56 -8.40 7.28 -15.86
CA LYS A 56 -8.59 8.03 -14.60
C LYS A 56 -7.26 8.46 -13.95
N GLY A 57 -6.12 8.08 -14.53
CA GLY A 57 -4.80 8.47 -14.07
C GLY A 57 -4.26 7.66 -12.88
N TYR A 58 -4.87 6.53 -12.52
CA TYR A 58 -4.39 5.65 -11.45
C TYR A 58 -3.27 4.72 -11.89
N LEU A 59 -3.26 4.35 -13.18
CA LEU A 59 -2.22 3.52 -13.78
C LEU A 59 -1.50 4.28 -14.89
N ASN A 60 -0.20 4.05 -14.99
CA ASN A 60 0.59 4.31 -16.18
C ASN A 60 0.59 3.07 -17.05
N ARG A 61 0.70 3.26 -18.37
CA ARG A 61 0.92 2.17 -19.32
C ARG A 61 2.22 2.45 -20.06
N GLU A 62 3.11 1.47 -20.04
CA GLU A 62 4.34 1.54 -20.81
C GLU A 62 4.07 1.20 -22.28
N GLU A 63 4.44 2.09 -23.21
CA GLU A 63 4.13 1.93 -24.64
C GLU A 63 4.84 0.73 -25.26
N LYS A 64 6.08 0.42 -24.83
CA LYS A 64 6.88 -0.65 -25.41
C LYS A 64 6.42 -2.05 -25.01
N THR A 65 6.12 -2.24 -23.75
CA THR A 65 5.76 -3.56 -23.19
C THR A 65 4.26 -3.75 -23.03
N GLY A 66 3.50 -2.65 -22.98
CA GLY A 66 2.08 -2.65 -22.67
C GLY A 66 1.77 -2.92 -21.20
N ASN A 67 2.78 -2.96 -20.33
CA ASN A 67 2.64 -3.19 -18.91
C ASN A 67 2.02 -2.00 -18.20
N TYR A 68 1.34 -2.30 -17.09
CA TYR A 68 0.73 -1.31 -16.22
C TYR A 68 1.48 -1.21 -14.90
N SER A 69 1.71 0.01 -14.43
CA SER A 69 2.27 0.34 -13.12
C SER A 69 1.41 1.38 -12.42
N LEU A 70 1.54 1.50 -11.09
CA LEU A 70 0.86 2.57 -10.36
C LEU A 70 1.35 3.95 -10.79
N SER A 71 0.44 4.91 -10.87
CA SER A 71 0.78 6.31 -11.08
C SER A 71 0.96 7.05 -9.74
N LEU A 72 1.54 8.25 -9.78
CA LEU A 72 1.66 9.12 -8.62
C LEU A 72 0.30 9.60 -8.06
N ARG A 73 -0.79 9.43 -8.79
CA ARG A 73 -2.14 9.76 -8.28
C ARG A 73 -2.54 8.91 -7.07
N THR A 74 -2.09 7.66 -7.01
CA THR A 74 -2.32 6.79 -5.84
C THR A 74 -1.60 7.33 -4.61
N PHE A 75 -0.37 7.83 -4.78
CA PHE A 75 0.38 8.52 -3.72
C PHE A 75 -0.31 9.81 -3.27
N GLU A 76 -0.79 10.65 -4.19
CA GLU A 76 -1.50 11.90 -3.85
C GLU A 76 -2.71 11.64 -2.94
N ILE A 77 -3.49 10.59 -3.23
CA ILE A 77 -4.66 10.21 -2.42
C ILE A 77 -4.22 9.71 -1.05
N GLY A 78 -3.21 8.84 -1.00
CA GLY A 78 -2.68 8.30 0.26
C GLY A 78 -2.11 9.40 1.16
N VAL A 79 -1.35 10.34 0.62
CA VAL A 79 -0.80 11.49 1.37
C VAL A 79 -1.90 12.36 1.96
N ARG A 80 -3.01 12.57 1.23
CA ARG A 80 -4.14 13.36 1.76
C ARG A 80 -4.80 12.65 2.95
N ALA A 81 -4.92 11.34 2.92
CA ALA A 81 -5.44 10.58 4.05
C ALA A 81 -4.54 10.74 5.31
N VAL A 82 -3.22 10.67 5.11
CA VAL A 82 -2.25 10.80 6.20
C VAL A 82 -2.13 12.25 6.71
N ARG A 83 -2.23 13.27 5.85
CA ARG A 83 -2.16 14.68 6.23
C ARG A 83 -3.26 15.12 7.21
N ASN A 84 -4.41 14.47 7.20
CA ASN A 84 -5.50 14.74 8.13
C ASN A 84 -5.21 14.24 9.56
N LEU A 85 -4.06 13.58 9.76
CA LEU A 85 -3.57 13.19 11.07
C LEU A 85 -2.64 14.31 11.59
N ASP A 86 -3.20 15.32 12.26
CA ASP A 86 -2.51 16.55 12.69
C ASP A 86 -1.21 16.32 13.48
N TYR A 87 -1.10 15.17 14.15
CA TYR A 87 0.06 14.81 14.98
C TYR A 87 1.26 14.24 14.18
N ILE A 88 1.11 13.84 12.91
CA ILE A 88 2.23 13.23 12.13
C ILE A 88 3.40 14.21 11.98
N ASN A 89 3.11 15.47 11.74
CA ASN A 89 4.18 16.49 11.58
C ASN A 89 4.95 16.72 12.89
N LEU A 90 4.28 16.62 14.04
CA LEU A 90 4.92 16.72 15.37
C LEU A 90 5.81 15.51 15.66
N ILE A 91 5.35 14.32 15.27
CA ILE A 91 6.06 13.07 15.51
C ILE A 91 7.32 12.95 14.64
N LYS A 92 7.31 13.44 13.41
CA LYS A 92 8.46 13.36 12.48
C LYS A 92 9.75 13.92 13.08
N GLY A 93 9.70 15.11 13.65
CA GLY A 93 10.86 15.73 14.28
C GLY A 93 11.39 14.91 15.46
N SER A 94 10.51 14.44 16.32
CA SER A 94 10.84 13.61 17.49
C SER A 94 11.46 12.28 17.08
N LEU A 95 10.91 11.61 16.06
CA LEU A 95 11.44 10.34 15.55
C LEU A 95 12.81 10.51 14.92
N ALA A 96 13.04 11.56 14.14
CA ALA A 96 14.33 11.85 13.54
C ALA A 96 15.41 12.07 14.61
N ASN A 97 15.09 12.85 15.66
CA ASN A 97 16.00 13.09 16.78
C ASN A 97 16.30 11.78 17.53
N LEU A 98 15.27 11.00 17.86
CA LEU A 98 15.41 9.73 18.56
C LEU A 98 16.29 8.75 17.78
N SER A 99 16.05 8.62 16.48
CA SER A 99 16.85 7.78 15.57
C SER A 99 18.31 8.22 15.55
N SER A 100 18.55 9.54 15.49
CA SER A 100 19.89 10.12 15.47
C SER A 100 20.63 9.94 16.78
N GLU A 101 20.00 10.25 17.92
CA GLU A 101 20.62 10.19 19.25
C GLU A 101 20.97 8.77 19.68
N LEU A 102 20.07 7.83 19.41
CA LEU A 102 20.26 6.44 19.83
C LEU A 102 20.90 5.55 18.76
N SER A 103 21.09 6.05 17.56
CA SER A 103 21.61 5.28 16.40
C SER A 103 20.77 4.02 16.12
N VAL A 104 19.43 4.13 16.21
CA VAL A 104 18.46 3.07 15.99
C VAL A 104 17.45 3.45 14.90
N ILE A 105 16.76 2.45 14.37
CA ILE A 105 15.59 2.72 13.54
C ILE A 105 14.44 3.14 14.45
N ALA A 106 13.89 4.33 14.23
CA ALA A 106 12.71 4.84 14.90
C ALA A 106 11.53 4.82 13.94
N GLN A 107 10.43 4.20 14.35
CA GLN A 107 9.24 4.12 13.50
C GLN A 107 7.98 4.53 14.26
N TYR A 108 7.00 5.04 13.53
CA TYR A 108 5.67 5.32 14.02
C TYR A 108 4.66 4.47 13.27
N SER A 109 3.91 3.69 14.02
CA SER A 109 2.86 2.82 13.50
C SER A 109 1.57 3.05 14.25
N ILE A 110 0.44 2.85 13.58
CA ILE A 110 -0.90 2.88 14.18
C ILE A 110 -1.55 1.50 14.04
N GLU A 111 -2.45 1.18 14.98
CA GLU A 111 -3.34 0.06 14.80
C GLU A 111 -4.40 0.41 13.75
N ASP A 112 -4.54 -0.46 12.75
CA ASP A 112 -5.56 -0.35 11.72
C ASP A 112 -6.00 -1.75 11.29
N HIS A 113 -7.28 -2.09 11.50
CA HIS A 113 -7.86 -3.40 11.19
C HIS A 113 -7.13 -4.59 11.84
N HIS A 114 -6.76 -4.46 13.13
CA HIS A 114 -6.02 -5.46 13.93
C HIS A 114 -4.60 -5.76 13.43
N GLU A 115 -4.01 -4.85 12.66
CA GLU A 115 -2.62 -4.85 12.24
C GLU A 115 -1.95 -3.51 12.57
N LEU A 116 -0.64 -3.52 12.68
CA LEU A 116 0.16 -2.29 12.74
C LEU A 116 0.45 -1.82 11.32
N LEU A 117 0.04 -0.59 11.01
CA LEU A 117 0.40 0.10 9.77
C LEU A 117 1.51 1.12 10.06
N CYS A 118 2.69 0.94 9.46
CA CYS A 118 3.79 1.88 9.57
C CYS A 118 3.50 3.14 8.77
N LEU A 119 3.45 4.29 9.44
CA LEU A 119 3.22 5.61 8.81
C LEU A 119 4.50 6.40 8.59
N GLU A 120 5.52 6.22 9.46
CA GLU A 120 6.82 6.87 9.35
C GLU A 120 7.93 5.96 9.86
N SER A 121 9.10 6.04 9.23
CA SER A 121 10.29 5.30 9.64
C SER A 121 11.55 6.12 9.35
N PHE A 122 12.42 6.26 10.35
CA PHE A 122 13.71 6.94 10.26
C PHE A 122 14.82 5.97 10.59
N ASP A 123 15.80 5.86 9.69
CA ASP A 123 17.03 5.10 9.89
C ASP A 123 18.20 6.07 9.91
N HIS A 124 18.91 6.18 11.04
CA HIS A 124 20.00 7.11 11.21
C HIS A 124 21.25 6.74 10.40
N LYS A 125 21.48 5.47 10.19
CA LYS A 125 22.58 4.95 9.36
C LYS A 125 22.07 3.73 8.61
N ASN A 126 22.43 3.66 7.35
CA ASN A 126 22.30 2.49 6.50
C ASN A 126 23.06 1.30 7.13
N THR A 127 22.65 0.90 8.34
CA THR A 127 23.20 -0.26 9.04
C THR A 127 22.73 -1.46 8.24
N GLY A 128 23.62 -2.16 7.56
CA GLY A 128 23.37 -3.25 6.61
C GLY A 128 22.54 -4.44 7.13
N PHE A 129 21.82 -4.24 8.23
CA PHE A 129 20.76 -5.07 8.81
C PHE A 129 19.47 -4.28 8.84
N SER A 130 18.90 -4.04 7.67
CA SER A 130 17.63 -3.37 7.59
C SER A 130 16.51 -4.41 7.54
N LEU A 131 15.99 -4.74 8.70
CA LEU A 131 14.62 -5.20 8.85
C LEU A 131 13.73 -4.00 8.51
N TYR A 132 13.61 -3.72 7.20
CA TYR A 132 12.86 -2.57 6.71
C TYR A 132 11.37 -2.74 7.00
N THR A 133 10.91 -2.15 8.08
CA THR A 133 9.50 -1.76 8.11
C THR A 133 9.36 -0.54 7.22
N ARG A 134 8.87 -0.76 6.01
CA ARG A 134 8.65 0.33 5.05
C ARG A 134 7.37 1.07 5.42
N VAL A 135 7.37 2.39 5.23
CA VAL A 135 6.14 3.19 5.28
C VAL A 135 5.07 2.54 4.38
N GLY A 136 3.87 2.37 4.92
CA GLY A 136 2.77 1.64 4.28
C GLY A 136 2.79 0.12 4.49
N GLN A 137 3.81 -0.44 5.14
CA GLN A 137 3.86 -1.88 5.45
C GLN A 137 2.96 -2.19 6.65
N ARG A 138 2.25 -3.32 6.57
CA ARG A 138 1.46 -3.89 7.66
C ARG A 138 2.22 -5.01 8.36
N SER A 139 2.02 -5.10 9.66
CA SER A 139 2.58 -6.17 10.50
C SER A 139 1.53 -6.67 11.49
N PRO A 140 1.43 -7.98 11.73
CA PRO A 140 0.51 -8.51 12.74
C PRO A 140 0.85 -7.98 14.13
N LEU A 141 -0.15 -7.59 14.93
CA LEU A 141 0.06 -7.11 16.31
C LEU A 141 0.88 -8.11 17.14
N TYR A 142 0.52 -9.38 17.09
CA TYR A 142 1.17 -10.44 17.88
C TYR A 142 2.63 -10.73 17.51
N ALA A 143 3.09 -10.25 16.36
CA ALA A 143 4.45 -10.50 15.87
C ALA A 143 5.41 -9.34 16.17
N THR A 144 4.96 -8.30 16.87
CA THR A 144 5.74 -7.10 17.14
C THR A 144 5.74 -6.76 18.63
N SER A 145 6.85 -6.17 19.12
CA SER A 145 6.96 -5.69 20.50
C SER A 145 5.96 -4.57 20.83
N THR A 146 5.41 -3.92 19.82
CA THR A 146 4.40 -2.85 19.96
C THR A 146 2.98 -3.36 20.11
N GLY A 147 2.74 -4.64 19.86
CA GLY A 147 1.41 -5.26 19.92
C GLY A 147 1.11 -5.99 21.25
N HIS A 148 2.03 -5.94 22.21
CA HIS A 148 1.87 -6.51 23.56
C HIS A 148 1.45 -5.48 24.57
#